data_62e468c35c156b51dd2952e20c918c98
#
_entry.id   62e468c35c156b51dd2952e20c918c98
#
_cell.length_a   1.000
_cell.length_b   1.000
_cell.length_c   1.000
_cell.angle_alpha   90.00
_cell.angle_beta   90.00
_cell.angle_gamma   90.00
#
_symmetry.space_group_name_H-M   'P 1'
#
loop_
_entity.id
_entity.type
_entity.pdbx_description
1 polymer ?
#
loop_
_entity_poly.entity_id
_entity_poly.type
_entity_poly.pdbx_seq_one_letter_code
_entity_poly.pdbx_strand_id
1 'polypeptide(L)'
;MNNMASDEIIREVYEVLESRRDNPIDSYTSNIMKDSDKKAEDKILEKIAEEAGEVLLAAKNDENLVYESVDLIFHTLLILVYKGVEIDEIFEEFAKRRK
;
A
#
# COMPACT_ATOMS: atom_id res chain seq x y z
N MET A 1 1.63 20.54 -16.40
CA MET A 1 1.69 19.90 -15.45
C MET A 1 0.75 18.89 -15.27
N ASN A 2 1.00 17.91 -14.83
CA ASN A 2 0.32 16.88 -14.89
C ASN A 2 0.17 16.23 -13.67
N ASN A 3 -0.43 16.83 -12.75
CA ASN A 3 -0.68 16.25 -11.52
C ASN A 3 -1.98 15.62 -11.47
N MET A 4 -2.55 15.38 -12.62
CA MET A 4 -3.82 14.83 -12.61
C MET A 4 -3.77 13.39 -12.28
N ALA A 5 -4.66 12.93 -11.41
CA ALA A 5 -4.77 11.54 -11.07
C ALA A 5 -5.25 10.74 -12.27
N SER A 6 -4.70 9.56 -12.45
CA SER A 6 -5.11 8.63 -13.50
C SER A 6 -4.95 7.22 -12.94
N ASP A 7 -5.35 6.23 -13.72
CA ASP A 7 -5.20 4.83 -13.30
C ASP A 7 -3.74 4.40 -13.27
N GLU A 8 -2.85 5.17 -13.88
CA GLU A 8 -1.41 4.90 -13.82
C GLU A 8 -0.82 5.19 -12.44
N ILE A 9 -1.55 5.91 -11.59
CA ILE A 9 -1.02 6.32 -10.28
C ILE A 9 -0.65 5.10 -9.42
N ILE A 10 -1.35 3.98 -9.57
CA ILE A 10 -1.03 2.79 -8.79
C ILE A 10 0.37 2.28 -9.15
N ARG A 11 0.71 2.25 -10.44
CA ARG A 11 2.04 1.84 -10.87
C ARG A 11 3.10 2.82 -10.35
N GLU A 12 2.81 4.12 -10.41
CA GLU A 12 3.75 5.13 -9.95
C GLU A 12 4.02 5.00 -8.46
N VAL A 13 2.98 4.81 -7.66
CA VAL A 13 3.13 4.60 -6.23
C VAL A 13 3.95 3.33 -5.96
N TYR A 14 3.65 2.26 -6.68
CA TYR A 14 4.36 1.00 -6.49
C TYR A 14 5.86 1.17 -6.74
N GLU A 15 6.20 1.90 -7.80
CA GLU A 15 7.61 2.16 -8.14
C GLU A 15 8.31 2.99 -7.08
N VAL A 16 7.60 3.95 -6.48
CA VAL A 16 8.15 4.71 -5.36
C VAL A 16 8.42 3.79 -4.18
N LEU A 17 7.47 2.89 -3.86
CA LEU A 17 7.65 1.96 -2.74
C LEU A 17 8.84 1.02 -2.98
N GLU A 18 9.00 0.54 -4.22
CA GLU A 18 10.17 -0.28 -4.57
C GLU A 18 11.46 0.51 -4.38
N SER A 19 11.46 1.77 -4.79
CA SER A 19 12.62 2.63 -4.61
C SER A 19 12.94 2.85 -3.13
N ARG A 20 11.93 3.01 -2.29
CA ARG A 20 12.15 3.20 -0.85
C ARG A 20 12.66 1.92 -0.18
N ARG A 21 12.34 0.75 -0.72
CA ARG A 21 12.88 -0.52 -0.25
C ARG A 21 14.34 -0.66 -0.67
N ASP A 22 14.63 -0.40 -1.94
CA ASP A 22 15.94 -0.69 -2.54
C ASP A 22 16.96 0.41 -2.29
N ASN A 23 16.51 1.65 -2.18
CA ASN A 23 17.36 2.82 -1.93
C ASN A 23 16.75 3.61 -0.77
N PRO A 24 16.91 3.11 0.46
CA PRO A 24 16.23 3.72 1.61
C PRO A 24 16.63 5.16 1.86
N ILE A 25 15.65 5.95 2.27
CA ILE A 25 15.87 7.31 2.75
C ILE A 25 15.14 7.44 4.07
N ASP A 26 15.30 8.55 4.75
CA ASP A 26 14.56 8.77 6.00
C ASP A 26 13.14 9.16 5.66
N SER A 27 12.28 8.17 5.57
CA SER A 27 10.88 8.34 5.23
C SER A 27 10.07 7.25 5.94
N TYR A 28 8.76 7.48 6.05
CA TYR A 28 7.88 6.49 6.63
C TYR A 28 8.01 5.13 5.93
N THR A 29 7.98 5.14 4.59
CA THR A 29 7.98 3.90 3.82
C THR A 29 9.29 3.13 3.95
N SER A 30 10.42 3.82 3.89
CA SER A 30 11.70 3.16 4.10
C SER A 30 11.80 2.62 5.51
N ASN A 31 11.36 3.40 6.48
CA ASN A 31 11.52 3.02 7.89
C ASN A 31 10.63 1.84 8.29
N ILE A 32 9.42 1.76 7.76
CA ILE A 32 8.54 0.64 8.10
C ILE A 32 9.02 -0.66 7.46
N MET A 33 9.79 -0.57 6.38
CA MET A 33 10.34 -1.75 5.72
C MET A 33 11.70 -2.19 6.28
N LYS A 34 12.14 -1.58 7.40
CA LYS A 34 13.35 -1.99 8.09
C LYS A 34 13.00 -2.64 9.41
N ASP A 35 13.76 -3.64 9.77
CA ASP A 35 13.64 -4.23 11.11
C ASP A 35 14.11 -3.22 12.15
N SER A 36 13.43 -3.19 13.28
CA SER A 36 13.80 -2.34 14.40
C SER A 36 13.48 -3.14 15.67
N ASP A 37 12.77 -2.56 16.64
CA ASP A 37 12.30 -3.30 17.81
C ASP A 37 11.36 -4.41 17.38
N LYS A 38 10.62 -4.16 16.29
CA LYS A 38 9.77 -5.17 15.67
C LYS A 38 10.30 -5.45 14.28
N LYS A 39 10.00 -6.64 13.77
CA LYS A 39 10.34 -6.97 12.39
C LYS A 39 9.50 -6.15 11.45
N ALA A 40 10.06 -5.78 10.31
CA ALA A 40 9.38 -4.98 9.31
C ALA A 40 8.06 -5.62 8.89
N GLU A 41 8.08 -6.93 8.66
CA GLU A 41 6.86 -7.65 8.26
C GLU A 41 5.76 -7.46 9.27
N ASP A 42 6.06 -7.59 10.56
CA ASP A 42 5.06 -7.46 11.62
C ASP A 42 4.50 -6.04 11.68
N LYS A 43 5.36 -5.04 11.52
CA LYS A 43 4.90 -3.64 11.53
C LYS A 43 3.90 -3.37 10.41
N ILE A 44 4.20 -3.88 9.21
CA ILE A 44 3.34 -3.66 8.06
C ILE A 44 2.01 -4.39 8.26
N LEU A 45 2.06 -5.64 8.73
CA LEU A 45 0.85 -6.43 8.94
C LEU A 45 -0.05 -5.83 10.00
N GLU A 46 0.53 -5.24 11.06
CA GLU A 46 -0.24 -4.55 12.07
C GLU A 46 -0.98 -3.36 11.48
N LYS A 47 -0.32 -2.61 10.59
CA LYS A 47 -0.97 -1.47 9.94
C LYS A 47 -2.14 -1.93 9.06
N ILE A 48 -1.97 -3.01 8.34
CA ILE A 48 -3.04 -3.53 7.49
C ILE A 48 -4.25 -3.92 8.36
N ALA A 49 -4.01 -4.59 9.49
CA ALA A 49 -5.09 -4.97 10.39
C ALA A 49 -5.82 -3.75 10.93
N GLU A 50 -5.09 -2.71 11.35
CA GLU A 50 -5.69 -1.47 11.84
C GLU A 50 -6.53 -0.82 10.76
N GLU A 51 -6.00 -0.71 9.56
CA GLU A 51 -6.68 0.03 8.50
C GLU A 51 -7.86 -0.70 7.92
N ALA A 52 -7.83 -2.02 7.94
CA ALA A 52 -9.00 -2.79 7.57
C ALA A 52 -10.17 -2.48 8.52
N GLY A 53 -9.87 -2.38 9.82
CA GLY A 53 -10.87 -1.98 10.80
C GLY A 53 -11.41 -0.58 10.55
N GLU A 54 -10.52 0.34 10.18
CA GLU A 54 -10.93 1.72 9.92
C GLU A 54 -11.81 1.84 8.68
N VAL A 55 -11.56 1.03 7.66
CA VAL A 55 -12.42 0.99 6.48
C VAL A 55 -13.83 0.53 6.87
N LEU A 56 -13.92 -0.48 7.73
CA LEU A 56 -15.23 -0.96 8.18
C LEU A 56 -16.01 0.15 8.89
N LEU A 57 -15.36 0.87 9.79
CA LEU A 57 -15.99 1.96 10.52
C LEU A 57 -16.35 3.11 9.59
N ALA A 58 -15.47 3.46 8.68
CA ALA A 58 -15.70 4.54 7.74
C ALA A 58 -16.90 4.23 6.84
N ALA A 59 -17.00 3.00 6.36
CA ALA A 59 -18.12 2.59 5.52
C ALA A 59 -19.43 2.62 6.29
N LYS A 60 -19.40 2.16 7.56
CA LYS A 60 -20.61 2.09 8.36
C LYS A 60 -21.12 3.49 8.71
N ASN A 61 -20.22 4.43 8.92
CA ASN A 61 -20.56 5.79 9.36
C ASN A 61 -20.60 6.82 8.23
N ASP A 62 -20.32 6.41 7.00
CA ASP A 62 -20.26 7.30 5.83
C ASP A 62 -19.30 8.47 6.05
N GLU A 63 -18.14 8.16 6.64
CA GLU A 63 -17.17 9.17 6.96
C GLU A 63 -15.78 8.76 6.55
N ASN A 64 -15.09 9.56 5.76
CA ASN A 64 -13.69 9.35 5.36
C ASN A 64 -13.42 8.03 4.63
N LEU A 65 -14.43 7.49 3.95
CA LEU A 65 -14.29 6.16 3.34
C LEU A 65 -13.17 6.12 2.30
N VAL A 66 -13.06 7.15 1.45
CA VAL A 66 -12.00 7.17 0.44
C VAL A 66 -10.63 7.21 1.10
N TYR A 67 -10.47 8.09 2.10
CA TYR A 67 -9.20 8.23 2.81
C TYR A 67 -8.77 6.91 3.45
N GLU A 68 -9.68 6.25 4.17
CA GLU A 68 -9.35 5.01 4.86
C GLU A 68 -9.11 3.86 3.88
N SER A 69 -9.86 3.83 2.79
CA SER A 69 -9.66 2.81 1.75
C SER A 69 -8.30 2.96 1.10
N VAL A 70 -7.86 4.19 0.83
CA VAL A 70 -6.55 4.45 0.24
C VAL A 70 -5.45 4.05 1.23
N ASP A 71 -5.62 4.33 2.54
CA ASP A 71 -4.67 3.88 3.55
C ASP A 71 -4.50 2.36 3.52
N LEU A 72 -5.61 1.64 3.46
CA LEU A 72 -5.57 0.17 3.43
C LEU A 72 -4.89 -0.32 2.15
N ILE A 73 -5.25 0.25 1.01
CA ILE A 73 -4.66 -0.15 -0.28
C ILE A 73 -3.16 0.15 -0.25
N PHE A 74 -2.77 1.32 0.26
CA PHE A 74 -1.36 1.72 0.32
C PHE A 74 -0.54 0.70 1.11
N HIS A 75 -1.01 0.32 2.30
CA HIS A 75 -0.26 -0.63 3.12
C HIS A 75 -0.31 -2.05 2.55
N THR A 76 -1.36 -2.38 1.80
CA THR A 76 -1.40 -3.65 1.07
C THR A 76 -0.35 -3.66 -0.04
N LEU A 77 -0.21 -2.56 -0.78
CA LEU A 77 0.85 -2.44 -1.77
C LEU A 77 2.22 -2.53 -1.10
N LEU A 78 2.35 -1.94 0.08
CA LEU A 78 3.61 -1.94 0.80
C LEU A 78 4.05 -3.35 1.19
N ILE A 79 3.14 -4.20 1.69
CA ILE A 79 3.51 -5.57 2.02
C ILE A 79 3.88 -6.37 0.76
N LEU A 80 3.20 -6.08 -0.37
CA LEU A 80 3.50 -6.75 -1.62
C LEU A 80 4.91 -6.37 -2.11
N VAL A 81 5.28 -5.09 -2.02
CA VAL A 81 6.64 -4.64 -2.34
C VAL A 81 7.65 -5.32 -1.43
N TYR A 82 7.37 -5.33 -0.13
CA TYR A 82 8.27 -5.94 0.85
C TYR A 82 8.50 -7.42 0.56
N LYS A 83 7.47 -8.11 0.09
CA LYS A 83 7.55 -9.54 -0.25
C LYS A 83 8.11 -9.79 -1.65
N GLY A 84 8.42 -8.75 -2.42
CA GLY A 84 9.04 -8.91 -3.73
C GLY A 84 8.07 -9.24 -4.87
N VAL A 85 6.80 -8.93 -4.70
CA VAL A 85 5.81 -9.17 -5.75
C VAL A 85 5.93 -8.06 -6.81
N GLU A 86 5.82 -8.42 -8.07
CA GLU A 86 5.83 -7.44 -9.17
C GLU A 86 4.45 -6.86 -9.36
N ILE A 87 4.36 -5.57 -9.66
CA ILE A 87 3.05 -4.92 -9.83
C ILE A 87 2.23 -5.57 -10.94
N ASP A 88 2.88 -6.07 -11.98
CA ASP A 88 2.16 -6.71 -13.09
C ASP A 88 1.42 -7.97 -12.64
N GLU A 89 1.90 -8.65 -11.62
CA GLU A 89 1.19 -9.83 -11.07
C GLU A 89 -0.16 -9.42 -10.49
N ILE A 90 -0.22 -8.23 -9.88
CA ILE A 90 -1.45 -7.72 -9.31
C ILE A 90 -2.43 -7.37 -10.43
N PHE A 91 -1.94 -6.70 -11.47
CA PHE A 91 -2.78 -6.33 -12.61
C PHE A 91 -3.31 -7.57 -13.32
N GLU A 92 -2.48 -8.60 -13.45
CA GLU A 92 -2.91 -9.85 -14.07
C GLU A 92 -4.00 -10.55 -13.28
N GLU A 93 -3.88 -10.52 -11.96
CA GLU A 93 -4.92 -11.11 -11.12
C GLU A 93 -6.26 -10.36 -11.27
N PHE A 94 -6.20 -9.02 -11.33
CA PHE A 94 -7.41 -8.23 -11.60
C PHE A 94 -7.99 -8.57 -12.97
N ALA A 95 -7.14 -8.72 -13.98
CA ALA A 95 -7.61 -9.06 -15.33
C ALA A 95 -8.36 -10.39 -15.34
N LYS A 96 -7.90 -11.37 -14.56
CA LYS A 96 -8.60 -12.66 -14.45
C LYS A 96 -9.98 -12.51 -13.83
N ARG A 97 -10.13 -11.53 -12.92
CA ARG A 97 -11.40 -11.33 -12.23
C ARG A 97 -12.37 -10.43 -12.98
N ARG A 98 -11.94 -9.93 -14.12
CA ARG A 98 -12.77 -9.07 -14.94
C ARG A 98 -13.66 -9.95 -15.81
N LYS A 99 -14.86 -10.17 -15.41
CA LYS A 99 -15.79 -11.05 -16.14
C LYS A 99 -17.01 -10.31 -16.58
#